data_4dc19f89966fd23560a9b309fb05159f
#
_entry.id   4dc19f89966fd23560a9b309fb05159f
#
_cell.length_a   1.000
_cell.length_b   1.000
_cell.length_c   1.000
_cell.angle_alpha   90.00
_cell.angle_beta   90.00
_cell.angle_gamma   90.00
#
_symmetry.space_group_name_H-M   'P 1'
#
loop_
_entity.id
_entity.type
_entity.pdbx_description
1 polymer ?
#
loop_
_entity_poly.entity_id
_entity_poly.type
_entity_poly.pdbx_seq_one_letter_code
_entity_poly.pdbx_strand_id
1 'polypeptide(L)'
;MNARVRIRLGDLLIEHKIITQDQLAAALVEQRRSGRKLGRVLADLGFLAEAQLHEFLSRHLKVPFVDLKQLRIDREAVKLLPEALARRHRALVLQQDSRGLLIGMPDPADLQAYDELQAKLKLPLRVALVSEAEFLKTLDAVYRRSDEIASLAEAVRDELAEGDVDIEHLAVEEGSPDAPVLRLLQTMFHDAVQARASDIHIEPGEDKLRIRLRVDGVLQEQVIDGKRVAGALVTRLKLMCGLDIAEKRLPQDGRFTVRVLEQSIDVRLATMPTTYGESVVMRLLSQSSSLLSLDKLGMQADMRDRFQRLIDRTSGMVLVTGPTGSGKTTTLYAALNHLNRPGVKVITVEDPVEYRLDRITQVQVLVKIGLDFARILRTALRQDPDILLVGEMRDRETVDIGLRGAMTGHFVLSTLHTINAVATMNRLLDMGAAGYLVAAAVHGVIAQRLVRRVCPDCVQPATPSAHELAWLQSCRPALVPERTKFVAGAGCTYCNLTGYRGRVAVYELLEIDRTLADAVRRGDLEGFARAARVREGYVPLAQGAIDLAIAGTTSLAEAMAVGAGLEELVDVDTDEALAPAAVDKVLGARA
;
A
#
# COMPACT_ATOMS: atom_id res chain seq x y z
N MET A 1 20.41 0.50 54.32
CA MET A 1 21.12 0.07 53.12
C MET A 1 20.90 -1.42 52.95
N ASN A 2 19.87 -1.82 52.22
CA ASN A 2 19.64 -3.22 51.85
C ASN A 2 20.08 -3.40 50.40
N ALA A 3 21.14 -4.17 50.20
CA ALA A 3 21.59 -4.61 48.88
C ALA A 3 20.50 -5.45 48.24
N ARG A 4 19.76 -4.86 47.29
CA ARG A 4 18.81 -5.60 46.44
C ARG A 4 19.64 -6.52 45.55
N VAL A 5 19.65 -7.80 45.90
CA VAL A 5 20.17 -8.88 45.07
C VAL A 5 19.50 -8.76 43.69
N ARG A 6 20.29 -8.61 42.63
CA ARG A 6 19.81 -8.69 41.24
C ARG A 6 19.40 -10.15 40.99
N ILE A 7 18.14 -10.48 41.28
CA ILE A 7 17.57 -11.78 40.94
C ILE A 7 17.42 -11.82 39.44
N ARG A 8 17.97 -12.82 38.78
CA ARG A 8 17.86 -12.96 37.32
C ARG A 8 16.45 -13.41 36.95
N LEU A 9 15.89 -12.86 35.86
CA LEU A 9 14.55 -13.19 35.38
C LEU A 9 14.30 -14.71 35.28
N GLY A 10 15.30 -15.47 34.81
CA GLY A 10 15.20 -16.92 34.70
C GLY A 10 14.96 -17.61 36.03
N ASP A 11 15.71 -17.18 37.08
CA ASP A 11 15.61 -17.77 38.43
C ASP A 11 14.21 -17.46 39.02
N LEU A 12 13.71 -16.24 38.83
CA LEU A 12 12.37 -15.84 39.26
C LEU A 12 11.26 -16.67 38.60
N LEU A 13 11.37 -16.93 37.29
CA LEU A 13 10.39 -17.73 36.55
C LEU A 13 10.36 -19.19 37.03
N ILE A 14 11.52 -19.74 37.43
CA ILE A 14 11.62 -21.08 38.03
C ILE A 14 11.02 -21.09 39.45
N GLU A 15 11.38 -20.12 40.29
CA GLU A 15 10.87 -20.00 41.68
C GLU A 15 9.33 -19.95 41.69
N HIS A 16 8.73 -19.25 40.72
CA HIS A 16 7.28 -19.19 40.57
C HIS A 16 6.69 -20.33 39.73
N LYS A 17 7.48 -21.35 39.38
CA LYS A 17 7.02 -22.55 38.61
C LYS A 17 6.37 -22.23 37.26
N ILE A 18 6.80 -21.16 36.62
CA ILE A 18 6.32 -20.74 35.31
C ILE A 18 7.05 -21.49 34.19
N ILE A 19 8.35 -21.73 34.39
CA ILE A 19 9.18 -22.55 33.50
C ILE A 19 9.99 -23.57 34.34
N THR A 20 10.44 -24.62 33.67
CA THR A 20 11.32 -25.62 34.27
C THR A 20 12.79 -25.24 34.11
N GLN A 21 13.68 -25.89 34.87
CA GLN A 21 15.12 -25.67 34.79
C GLN A 21 15.70 -26.06 33.42
N ASP A 22 15.15 -27.13 32.81
CA ASP A 22 15.52 -27.58 31.46
C ASP A 22 15.10 -26.57 30.39
N GLN A 23 13.91 -25.99 30.51
CA GLN A 23 13.44 -24.92 29.63
C GLN A 23 14.29 -23.67 29.73
N LEU A 24 14.70 -23.28 30.94
CA LEU A 24 15.62 -22.16 31.13
C LEU A 24 17.00 -22.46 30.51
N ALA A 25 17.52 -23.66 30.68
CA ALA A 25 18.82 -24.06 30.12
C ALA A 25 18.78 -23.98 28.57
N ALA A 26 17.74 -24.52 27.95
CA ALA A 26 17.53 -24.46 26.51
C ALA A 26 17.40 -23.00 26.00
N ALA A 27 16.66 -22.17 26.72
CA ALA A 27 16.49 -20.76 26.37
C ALA A 27 17.79 -19.95 26.51
N LEU A 28 18.62 -20.23 27.49
CA LEU A 28 19.93 -19.58 27.67
C LEU A 28 20.93 -19.95 26.56
N VAL A 29 20.86 -21.18 26.03
CA VAL A 29 21.68 -21.60 24.88
C VAL A 29 21.28 -20.81 23.65
N GLU A 30 19.98 -20.73 23.36
CA GLU A 30 19.48 -19.99 22.22
C GLU A 30 19.68 -18.46 22.39
N GLN A 31 19.57 -17.95 23.60
CA GLN A 31 19.91 -16.55 23.91
C GLN A 31 21.34 -16.18 23.52
N ARG A 32 22.32 -17.06 23.87
CA ARG A 32 23.73 -16.84 23.52
C ARG A 32 23.95 -16.87 22.00
N ARG A 33 23.18 -17.68 21.28
CA ARG A 33 23.26 -17.82 19.83
C ARG A 33 22.62 -16.65 19.09
N SER A 34 21.44 -16.21 19.55
CA SER A 34 20.63 -15.20 18.87
C SER A 34 20.85 -13.77 19.36
N GLY A 35 21.49 -13.58 20.54
CA GLY A 35 21.66 -12.28 21.20
C GLY A 35 20.35 -11.64 21.70
N ARG A 36 19.21 -12.34 21.63
CA ARG A 36 17.89 -11.84 22.02
C ARG A 36 17.69 -11.87 23.53
N LYS A 37 16.75 -11.07 24.05
CA LYS A 37 16.39 -11.10 25.48
C LYS A 37 15.75 -12.45 25.86
N LEU A 38 16.03 -12.94 27.07
CA LEU A 38 15.56 -14.24 27.56
C LEU A 38 14.04 -14.42 27.46
N GLY A 39 13.26 -13.39 27.83
CA GLY A 39 11.81 -13.44 27.74
C GLY A 39 11.30 -13.67 26.31
N ARG A 40 11.94 -13.04 25.32
CA ARG A 40 11.59 -13.25 23.90
C ARG A 40 11.96 -14.65 23.43
N VAL A 41 13.13 -15.15 23.83
CA VAL A 41 13.56 -16.51 23.48
C VAL A 41 12.62 -17.57 24.07
N LEU A 42 12.17 -17.37 25.31
CA LEU A 42 11.19 -18.25 25.95
C LEU A 42 9.85 -18.28 25.19
N ALA A 43 9.40 -17.13 24.70
CA ALA A 43 8.20 -17.02 23.88
C ALA A 43 8.39 -17.65 22.50
N ASP A 44 9.50 -17.40 21.82
CA ASP A 44 9.81 -17.95 20.49
C ASP A 44 9.97 -19.49 20.53
N LEU A 45 10.46 -20.07 21.64
CA LEU A 45 10.54 -21.51 21.88
C LEU A 45 9.19 -22.13 22.35
N GLY A 46 8.16 -21.31 22.55
CA GLY A 46 6.85 -21.78 23.00
C GLY A 46 6.79 -22.23 24.47
N PHE A 47 7.81 -21.92 25.27
CA PHE A 47 7.86 -22.31 26.69
C PHE A 47 7.00 -21.41 27.58
N LEU A 48 6.73 -20.17 27.12
CA LEU A 48 5.95 -19.20 27.86
C LEU A 48 5.22 -18.26 26.88
N ALA A 49 3.93 -18.07 27.04
CA ALA A 49 3.21 -17.07 26.24
C ALA A 49 3.61 -15.63 26.64
N GLU A 50 3.78 -14.73 25.68
CA GLU A 50 4.19 -13.34 25.93
C GLU A 50 3.25 -12.63 26.93
N ALA A 51 1.93 -12.90 26.83
CA ALA A 51 0.95 -12.36 27.76
C ALA A 51 1.17 -12.83 29.21
N GLN A 52 1.52 -14.09 29.41
CA GLN A 52 1.82 -14.64 30.74
C GLN A 52 3.08 -14.03 31.33
N LEU A 53 4.10 -13.77 30.50
CA LEU A 53 5.32 -13.08 30.90
C LEU A 53 5.02 -11.65 31.36
N HIS A 54 4.22 -10.90 30.61
CA HIS A 54 3.83 -9.54 30.95
C HIS A 54 3.00 -9.49 32.24
N GLU A 55 2.06 -10.42 32.41
CA GLU A 55 1.26 -10.50 33.64
C GLU A 55 2.13 -10.80 34.87
N PHE A 56 3.07 -11.73 34.74
CA PHE A 56 4.01 -12.06 35.79
C PHE A 56 4.90 -10.86 36.17
N LEU A 57 5.51 -10.20 35.16
CA LEU A 57 6.37 -9.04 35.38
C LEU A 57 5.60 -7.87 35.99
N SER A 58 4.38 -7.61 35.55
CA SER A 58 3.52 -6.57 36.08
C SER A 58 3.21 -6.76 37.56
N ARG A 59 2.88 -8.00 37.97
CA ARG A 59 2.64 -8.36 39.38
C ARG A 59 3.90 -8.28 40.23
N HIS A 60 5.03 -8.78 39.71
CA HIS A 60 6.27 -8.83 40.44
C HIS A 60 6.90 -7.45 40.65
N LEU A 61 6.91 -6.62 39.60
CA LEU A 61 7.43 -5.25 39.65
C LEU A 61 6.44 -4.24 40.24
N LYS A 62 5.20 -4.65 40.45
CA LYS A 62 4.08 -3.79 40.90
C LYS A 62 3.86 -2.55 40.00
N VAL A 63 4.04 -2.74 38.69
CA VAL A 63 3.77 -1.73 37.68
C VAL A 63 2.64 -2.21 36.76
N PRO A 64 1.73 -1.35 36.31
CA PRO A 64 0.67 -1.76 35.41
C PRO A 64 1.25 -2.17 34.06
N PHE A 65 0.70 -3.22 33.45
CA PHE A 65 0.92 -3.50 32.02
C PHE A 65 -0.04 -2.66 31.20
N VAL A 66 0.46 -2.00 30.17
CA VAL A 66 -0.33 -1.17 29.25
C VAL A 66 -0.17 -1.72 27.83
N ASP A 67 -1.30 -2.08 27.24
CA ASP A 67 -1.36 -2.44 25.83
C ASP A 67 -1.39 -1.17 24.97
N LEU A 68 -0.29 -0.90 24.27
CA LEU A 68 -0.12 0.30 23.45
C LEU A 68 -1.08 0.34 22.24
N LYS A 69 -1.68 -0.80 21.85
CA LYS A 69 -2.68 -0.85 20.79
C LYS A 69 -4.00 -0.23 21.21
N GLN A 70 -4.37 -0.39 22.48
CA GLN A 70 -5.64 0.06 23.01
C GLN A 70 -5.57 1.46 23.65
N LEU A 71 -4.37 1.91 24.00
CA LEU A 71 -4.18 3.19 24.64
C LEU A 71 -4.12 4.32 23.59
N ARG A 72 -4.96 5.32 23.77
CA ARG A 72 -4.83 6.60 23.04
C ARG A 72 -3.69 7.41 23.66
N ILE A 73 -2.57 7.50 22.93
CA ILE A 73 -1.39 8.24 23.38
C ILE A 73 -1.61 9.74 23.20
N ASP A 74 -1.28 10.50 24.23
CA ASP A 74 -1.35 11.95 24.20
C ASP A 74 -0.13 12.53 23.46
N ARG A 75 -0.36 13.07 22.27
CA ARG A 75 0.70 13.63 21.42
C ARG A 75 1.40 14.85 22.04
N GLU A 76 0.68 15.67 22.80
CA GLU A 76 1.30 16.81 23.46
C GLU A 76 2.21 16.34 24.61
N ALA A 77 1.78 15.34 25.36
CA ALA A 77 2.61 14.75 26.41
C ALA A 77 3.89 14.09 25.84
N VAL A 78 3.81 13.48 24.65
CA VAL A 78 4.98 12.87 23.97
C VAL A 78 6.06 13.91 23.68
N LYS A 79 5.71 15.12 23.29
CA LYS A 79 6.66 16.21 22.98
C LYS A 79 7.57 16.57 24.16
N LEU A 80 7.13 16.27 25.39
CA LEU A 80 7.94 16.52 26.59
C LEU A 80 9.23 15.68 26.64
N LEU A 81 9.26 14.52 25.99
CA LEU A 81 10.44 13.66 25.90
C LEU A 81 11.01 13.67 24.47
N PRO A 82 12.18 14.25 24.21
CA PRO A 82 12.79 14.22 22.89
C PRO A 82 13.05 12.80 22.37
N GLU A 83 12.85 12.57 21.07
CA GLU A 83 12.99 11.26 20.41
C GLU A 83 14.32 10.55 20.73
N ALA A 84 15.42 11.31 20.69
CA ALA A 84 16.76 10.77 20.99
C ALA A 84 16.84 10.17 22.39
N LEU A 85 16.21 10.81 23.40
CA LEU A 85 16.14 10.30 24.76
C LEU A 85 15.15 9.14 24.88
N ALA A 86 14.02 9.21 24.20
CA ALA A 86 13.04 8.13 24.16
C ALA A 86 13.65 6.83 23.60
N ARG A 87 14.42 6.94 22.52
CA ARG A 87 15.16 5.79 21.94
C ARG A 87 16.28 5.29 22.84
N ARG A 88 17.08 6.21 23.38
CA ARG A 88 18.23 5.87 24.24
C ARG A 88 17.79 5.15 25.52
N HIS A 89 16.76 5.67 26.19
CA HIS A 89 16.26 5.14 27.47
C HIS A 89 15.12 4.12 27.28
N ARG A 90 14.73 3.85 26.02
CA ARG A 90 13.64 2.92 25.69
C ARG A 90 12.37 3.24 26.50
N ALA A 91 11.97 4.51 26.48
CA ALA A 91 10.85 5.04 27.24
C ALA A 91 9.97 5.91 26.34
N LEU A 92 8.66 5.86 26.52
CA LEU A 92 7.69 6.64 25.76
C LEU A 92 6.70 7.29 26.74
N VAL A 93 6.52 8.61 26.64
CA VAL A 93 5.46 9.27 27.40
C VAL A 93 4.13 8.89 26.78
N LEU A 94 3.23 8.33 27.58
CA LEU A 94 1.93 7.83 27.12
C LEU A 94 0.82 8.84 27.34
N GLN A 95 0.78 9.40 28.55
CA GLN A 95 -0.25 10.35 28.98
C GLN A 95 0.29 11.29 30.08
N GLN A 96 -0.31 12.47 30.19
CA GLN A 96 -0.12 13.39 31.30
C GLN A 96 -1.43 13.56 32.05
N ASP A 97 -1.39 13.43 33.37
CA ASP A 97 -2.54 13.68 34.24
C ASP A 97 -2.13 14.47 35.52
N SER A 98 -3.06 14.69 36.42
CA SER A 98 -2.81 15.39 37.70
C SER A 98 -1.81 14.69 38.61
N ARG A 99 -1.48 13.43 38.36
CA ARG A 99 -0.49 12.63 39.11
C ARG A 99 0.88 12.62 38.48
N GLY A 100 1.08 13.26 37.33
CA GLY A 100 2.33 13.33 36.59
C GLY A 100 2.29 12.63 35.23
N LEU A 101 3.44 12.22 34.73
CA LEU A 101 3.60 11.56 33.44
C LEU A 101 3.55 10.04 33.57
N LEU A 102 2.72 9.40 32.75
CA LEU A 102 2.74 7.95 32.57
C LEU A 102 3.74 7.61 31.47
N ILE A 103 4.77 6.82 31.80
CA ILE A 103 5.84 6.42 30.88
C ILE A 103 5.78 4.92 30.64
N GLY A 104 5.65 4.51 29.38
CA GLY A 104 5.76 3.12 28.96
C GLY A 104 7.22 2.72 28.77
N MET A 105 7.66 1.67 29.44
CA MET A 105 8.99 1.10 29.32
C MET A 105 8.90 -0.41 29.12
N PRO A 106 9.64 -0.97 28.14
CA PRO A 106 9.77 -2.43 27.99
C PRO A 106 10.54 -3.09 29.13
N ASP A 107 11.34 -2.31 29.87
CA ASP A 107 12.09 -2.76 31.03
C ASP A 107 11.93 -1.74 32.18
N PRO A 108 10.86 -1.86 32.97
CA PRO A 108 10.63 -0.97 34.12
C PRO A 108 11.65 -1.10 35.26
N ALA A 109 12.52 -2.10 35.21
CA ALA A 109 13.57 -2.30 36.22
C ALA A 109 14.86 -1.53 35.89
N ASP A 110 14.92 -0.83 34.76
CA ASP A 110 16.03 0.07 34.42
C ASP A 110 15.95 1.37 35.22
N LEU A 111 16.49 1.33 36.44
CA LEU A 111 16.51 2.46 37.37
C LEU A 111 17.36 3.62 36.84
N GLN A 112 18.43 3.34 36.08
CA GLN A 112 19.28 4.37 35.52
C GLN A 112 18.50 5.21 34.48
N ALA A 113 17.80 4.53 33.59
CA ALA A 113 16.92 5.23 32.62
C ALA A 113 15.84 6.03 33.34
N TYR A 114 15.22 5.48 34.40
CA TYR A 114 14.22 6.19 35.20
C TYR A 114 14.77 7.47 35.84
N ASP A 115 15.92 7.39 36.48
CA ASP A 115 16.54 8.55 37.16
C ASP A 115 16.94 9.65 36.17
N GLU A 116 17.52 9.28 35.02
CA GLU A 116 17.86 10.24 33.96
C GLU A 116 16.62 10.92 33.37
N LEU A 117 15.55 10.16 33.16
CA LEU A 117 14.28 10.70 32.66
C LEU A 117 13.62 11.62 33.69
N GLN A 118 13.61 11.25 34.96
CA GLN A 118 13.05 12.08 36.02
C GLN A 118 13.83 13.40 36.21
N ALA A 119 15.15 13.36 36.12
CA ALA A 119 15.98 14.57 36.15
C ALA A 119 15.69 15.52 34.98
N LYS A 120 15.43 14.94 33.79
CA LYS A 120 15.16 15.72 32.58
C LYS A 120 13.77 16.30 32.52
N LEU A 121 12.75 15.49 32.83
CA LEU A 121 11.33 15.87 32.70
C LEU A 121 10.85 16.75 33.88
N LYS A 122 11.50 16.66 35.03
CA LYS A 122 11.18 17.44 36.24
C LYS A 122 9.71 17.33 36.71
N LEU A 123 9.03 16.26 36.34
CA LEU A 123 7.65 15.94 36.69
C LEU A 123 7.62 14.56 37.36
N PRO A 124 6.63 14.30 38.22
CA PRO A 124 6.45 12.95 38.78
C PRO A 124 6.25 11.92 37.68
N LEU A 125 7.03 10.83 37.70
CA LEU A 125 6.97 9.77 36.71
C LEU A 125 6.28 8.53 37.28
N ARG A 126 5.35 7.98 36.54
CA ARG A 126 4.72 6.67 36.79
C ARG A 126 5.11 5.75 35.65
N VAL A 127 5.70 4.62 35.95
CA VAL A 127 6.14 3.67 34.95
C VAL A 127 5.07 2.62 34.70
N ALA A 128 4.87 2.27 33.43
CA ALA A 128 4.08 1.14 32.98
C ALA A 128 4.94 0.19 32.18
N LEU A 129 4.71 -1.10 32.34
CA LEU A 129 5.30 -2.14 31.48
C LEU A 129 4.58 -2.14 30.14
N VAL A 130 5.33 -2.18 29.04
CA VAL A 130 4.80 -2.31 27.67
C VAL A 130 5.52 -3.42 26.93
N SER A 131 4.87 -4.01 25.92
CA SER A 131 5.52 -4.98 25.03
C SER A 131 6.64 -4.31 24.24
N GLU A 132 7.81 -4.95 24.15
CA GLU A 132 8.97 -4.42 23.42
C GLU A 132 8.67 -4.27 21.91
N ALA A 133 7.95 -5.23 21.34
CA ALA A 133 7.59 -5.20 19.93
C ALA A 133 6.61 -4.05 19.62
N GLU A 134 5.67 -3.78 20.53
CA GLU A 134 4.72 -2.67 20.40
C GLU A 134 5.37 -1.33 20.68
N PHE A 135 6.26 -1.28 21.67
CA PHE A 135 7.02 -0.08 22.00
C PHE A 135 7.78 0.47 20.79
N LEU A 136 8.56 -0.36 20.07
CA LEU A 136 9.32 0.08 18.91
C LEU A 136 8.41 0.59 17.79
N LYS A 137 7.33 -0.14 17.51
CA LYS A 137 6.34 0.28 16.49
C LYS A 137 5.65 1.61 16.86
N THR A 138 5.30 1.76 18.12
CA THR A 138 4.61 2.94 18.62
C THR A 138 5.55 4.15 18.67
N LEU A 139 6.80 3.93 19.08
CA LEU A 139 7.83 4.97 19.10
C LEU A 139 7.99 5.59 17.70
N ASP A 140 8.15 4.75 16.67
CA ASP A 140 8.29 5.20 15.29
C ASP A 140 7.03 5.94 14.76
N ALA A 141 5.85 5.54 15.21
CA ALA A 141 4.59 6.15 14.79
C ALA A 141 4.30 7.49 15.49
N VAL A 142 4.73 7.61 16.74
CA VAL A 142 4.40 8.76 17.60
C VAL A 142 5.39 9.91 17.40
N TYR A 143 6.68 9.61 17.22
CA TYR A 143 7.70 10.60 16.87
C TYR A 143 7.77 10.83 15.35
N ARG A 144 6.61 11.03 14.72
CA ARG A 144 6.56 11.51 13.34
C ARG A 144 7.18 12.89 13.26
N ARG A 145 7.94 13.09 12.20
CA ARG A 145 8.73 14.32 11.99
C ARG A 145 7.91 15.53 11.54
N SER A 146 6.58 15.50 11.67
CA SER A 146 5.72 16.63 11.31
C SER A 146 6.12 17.93 12.00
N ASP A 147 6.49 17.86 13.28
CA ASP A 147 6.89 19.04 14.05
C ASP A 147 8.32 19.48 13.66
N GLU A 148 9.20 18.54 13.33
CA GLU A 148 10.54 18.82 12.80
C GLU A 148 10.46 19.48 11.41
N ILE A 149 9.56 18.99 10.55
CA ILE A 149 9.27 19.60 9.26
C ILE A 149 8.78 21.05 9.44
N ALA A 150 7.87 21.30 10.38
CA ALA A 150 7.38 22.64 10.66
C ALA A 150 8.49 23.57 11.18
N SER A 151 9.33 23.13 12.11
CA SER A 151 10.44 23.91 12.67
C SER A 151 11.54 24.19 11.64
N LEU A 152 11.86 23.22 10.79
CA LEU A 152 12.81 23.41 9.69
C LEU A 152 12.28 24.34 8.61
N ALA A 153 10.98 24.28 8.31
CA ALA A 153 10.35 25.24 7.40
C ALA A 153 10.36 26.67 7.96
N GLU A 154 10.21 26.82 9.28
CA GLU A 154 10.37 28.09 9.96
C GLU A 154 11.81 28.59 9.88
N ALA A 155 12.81 27.75 10.11
CA ALA A 155 14.22 28.09 9.94
C ALA A 155 14.56 28.51 8.49
N VAL A 156 14.02 27.82 7.49
CA VAL A 156 14.15 28.20 6.07
C VAL A 156 13.50 29.56 5.82
N ARG A 157 12.34 29.81 6.37
CA ARG A 157 11.63 31.08 6.23
C ARG A 157 12.43 32.23 6.84
N ASP A 158 13.00 32.03 8.02
CA ASP A 158 13.77 33.04 8.74
C ASP A 158 15.08 33.34 8.00
N GLU A 159 15.80 32.35 7.51
CA GLU A 159 16.98 32.48 6.65
C GLU A 159 16.68 33.29 5.37
N LEU A 160 15.54 33.01 4.72
CA LEU A 160 15.07 33.74 3.55
C LEU A 160 14.54 35.16 3.86
N ALA A 161 14.27 35.47 5.13
CA ALA A 161 13.81 36.79 5.58
C ALA A 161 14.97 37.74 5.93
N GLU A 162 16.11 37.20 6.37
CA GLU A 162 17.29 37.98 6.80
C GLU A 162 18.18 38.49 5.65
N GLY A 163 17.95 38.05 4.40
CA GLY A 163 18.73 38.50 3.26
C GLY A 163 17.91 38.56 1.97
N ASP A 164 18.29 39.53 1.10
CA ASP A 164 18.02 39.45 -0.35
C ASP A 164 18.86 38.30 -0.92
N VAL A 165 18.58 37.08 -0.47
CA VAL A 165 19.30 35.87 -0.89
C VAL A 165 18.82 35.57 -2.30
N ASP A 166 19.69 35.81 -3.23
CA ASP A 166 19.52 35.43 -4.62
C ASP A 166 19.29 33.88 -4.61
N ILE A 167 18.08 33.46 -5.00
CA ILE A 167 17.67 32.06 -5.01
C ILE A 167 18.64 31.22 -5.86
N GLU A 168 19.38 31.86 -6.79
CA GLU A 168 20.45 31.25 -7.57
C GLU A 168 21.67 30.89 -6.71
N HIS A 169 21.96 31.63 -5.63
CA HIS A 169 23.08 31.31 -4.72
C HIS A 169 22.81 30.09 -3.83
N LEU A 170 21.56 29.81 -3.46
CA LEU A 170 21.19 28.54 -2.78
C LEU A 170 21.45 27.30 -3.66
N ALA A 171 21.59 27.51 -4.95
CA ALA A 171 21.90 26.48 -5.94
C ALA A 171 23.40 26.09 -5.98
N VAL A 172 24.29 26.95 -5.56
CA VAL A 172 25.74 26.85 -5.84
C VAL A 172 26.57 26.33 -4.68
N GLU A 173 26.09 26.35 -3.44
CA GLU A 173 26.79 25.72 -2.33
C GLU A 173 26.66 24.20 -2.33
N GLU A 174 27.33 23.57 -3.28
CA GLU A 174 27.71 22.17 -3.22
C GLU A 174 28.69 21.99 -2.04
N GLY A 175 28.18 21.62 -0.88
CA GLY A 175 29.07 21.21 0.21
C GLY A 175 28.70 21.59 1.63
N SER A 176 27.66 22.39 1.87
CA SER A 176 27.17 22.57 3.24
C SER A 176 26.06 21.56 3.55
N PRO A 177 26.33 20.48 4.30
CA PRO A 177 25.31 19.53 4.72
C PRO A 177 24.28 20.13 5.68
N ASP A 178 24.46 21.38 6.05
CA ASP A 178 23.70 22.08 7.08
C ASP A 178 22.63 23.06 6.56
N ALA A 179 22.49 23.23 5.23
CA ALA A 179 21.46 24.12 4.68
C ALA A 179 20.05 23.68 5.12
N PRO A 180 19.24 24.54 5.75
CA PRO A 180 17.92 24.19 6.28
C PRO A 180 16.98 23.56 5.25
N VAL A 181 17.08 23.99 3.97
CA VAL A 181 16.30 23.41 2.86
C VAL A 181 16.62 21.95 2.62
N LEU A 182 17.91 21.56 2.70
CA LEU A 182 18.34 20.17 2.52
C LEU A 182 17.86 19.30 3.68
N ARG A 183 17.99 19.79 4.90
CA ARG A 183 17.48 19.10 6.10
C ARG A 183 15.97 18.91 6.03
N LEU A 184 15.24 19.93 5.58
CA LEU A 184 13.79 19.86 5.38
C LEU A 184 13.44 18.77 4.36
N LEU A 185 14.09 18.72 3.20
CA LEU A 185 13.87 17.68 2.19
C LEU A 185 14.22 16.29 2.72
N GLN A 186 15.35 16.12 3.40
CA GLN A 186 15.74 14.85 4.01
C GLN A 186 14.70 14.36 5.02
N THR A 187 14.21 15.27 5.88
CA THR A 187 13.18 14.95 6.87
C THR A 187 11.86 14.58 6.20
N MET A 188 11.46 15.28 5.12
CA MET A 188 10.28 14.94 4.33
C MET A 188 10.39 13.56 3.66
N PHE A 189 11.53 13.23 3.05
CA PHE A 189 11.75 11.91 2.46
C PHE A 189 11.76 10.82 3.53
N HIS A 190 12.37 11.08 4.67
CA HIS A 190 12.41 10.13 5.78
C HIS A 190 10.99 9.85 6.32
N ASP A 191 10.19 10.89 6.55
CA ASP A 191 8.80 10.74 7.00
C ASP A 191 7.96 9.99 5.95
N ALA A 192 8.11 10.31 4.67
CA ALA A 192 7.40 9.65 3.59
C ALA A 192 7.72 8.15 3.50
N VAL A 193 9.01 7.78 3.62
CA VAL A 193 9.45 6.37 3.60
C VAL A 193 8.96 5.62 4.83
N GLN A 194 9.05 6.22 6.00
CA GLN A 194 8.56 5.65 7.25
C GLN A 194 7.02 5.45 7.21
N ALA A 195 6.30 6.41 6.62
CA ALA A 195 4.86 6.33 6.39
C ALA A 195 4.48 5.36 5.25
N ARG A 196 5.45 4.85 4.47
CA ARG A 196 5.23 4.07 3.23
C ARG A 196 4.38 4.84 2.21
N ALA A 197 4.62 6.14 2.10
CA ALA A 197 3.96 6.95 1.10
C ALA A 197 4.39 6.54 -0.31
N SER A 198 3.45 6.54 -1.24
CA SER A 198 3.71 6.35 -2.67
C SER A 198 4.11 7.65 -3.36
N ASP A 199 3.56 8.77 -2.89
CA ASP A 199 3.80 10.09 -3.50
C ASP A 199 3.92 11.17 -2.41
N ILE A 200 4.76 12.18 -2.68
CA ILE A 200 4.88 13.43 -1.92
C ILE A 200 4.40 14.56 -2.83
N HIS A 201 3.47 15.37 -2.35
CA HIS A 201 2.98 16.55 -3.04
C HIS A 201 3.43 17.79 -2.28
N ILE A 202 3.99 18.78 -2.99
CA ILE A 202 4.35 20.11 -2.49
C ILE A 202 3.48 21.10 -3.24
N GLU A 203 2.54 21.74 -2.55
CA GLU A 203 1.53 22.56 -3.17
C GLU A 203 1.53 23.96 -2.53
N PRO A 204 2.06 24.99 -3.25
CA PRO A 204 2.04 26.35 -2.77
C PRO A 204 0.60 26.91 -2.79
N GLY A 205 0.20 27.55 -1.71
CA GLY A 205 -1.00 28.37 -1.60
C GLY A 205 -0.66 29.85 -1.53
N GLU A 206 -1.65 30.67 -1.21
CA GLU A 206 -1.47 32.13 -1.11
C GLU A 206 -0.43 32.50 -0.04
N ASP A 207 -0.61 32.02 1.20
CA ASP A 207 0.30 32.26 2.33
C ASP A 207 0.89 30.97 2.92
N LYS A 208 0.35 29.81 2.54
CA LYS A 208 0.67 28.52 3.13
C LYS A 208 1.23 27.56 2.10
N LEU A 209 2.09 26.68 2.55
CA LEU A 209 2.57 25.52 1.81
C LEU A 209 1.88 24.27 2.32
N ARG A 210 1.25 23.49 1.43
CA ARG A 210 0.70 22.18 1.74
C ARG A 210 1.66 21.11 1.30
N ILE A 211 2.10 20.29 2.24
CA ILE A 211 2.84 19.05 1.97
C ILE A 211 1.86 17.91 2.20
N ARG A 212 1.63 17.09 1.17
CA ARG A 212 0.72 15.95 1.28
C ARG A 212 1.42 14.65 0.93
N LEU A 213 1.28 13.66 1.78
CA LEU A 213 1.78 12.30 1.57
C LEU A 213 0.62 11.41 1.13
N ARG A 214 0.78 10.66 0.04
CA ARG A 214 -0.18 9.64 -0.36
C ARG A 214 0.18 8.31 0.29
N VAL A 215 -0.56 7.92 1.31
CA VAL A 215 -0.37 6.66 2.05
C VAL A 215 -1.57 5.75 1.80
N ASP A 216 -1.32 4.55 1.29
CA ASP A 216 -2.36 3.56 0.93
C ASP A 216 -3.49 4.15 0.05
N GLY A 217 -3.12 5.07 -0.88
CA GLY A 217 -4.03 5.72 -1.80
C GLY A 217 -4.70 7.01 -1.28
N VAL A 218 -4.62 7.29 0.02
CA VAL A 218 -5.25 8.46 0.67
C VAL A 218 -4.21 9.54 0.94
N LEU A 219 -4.55 10.80 0.65
CA LEU A 219 -3.70 11.96 0.95
C LEU A 219 -3.81 12.35 2.43
N GLN A 220 -2.66 12.48 3.09
CA GLN A 220 -2.51 13.02 4.43
C GLN A 220 -1.83 14.39 4.31
N GLU A 221 -2.43 15.42 4.88
CA GLU A 221 -1.98 16.81 4.71
C GLU A 221 -1.22 17.30 5.93
N GLN A 222 -0.15 18.06 5.66
CA GLN A 222 0.54 18.92 6.61
C GLN A 222 0.62 20.34 6.01
N VAL A 223 0.19 21.31 6.79
CA VAL A 223 0.20 22.73 6.38
C VAL A 223 1.31 23.45 7.12
N ILE A 224 2.12 24.21 6.38
CA ILE A 224 3.25 24.99 6.87
C ILE A 224 3.05 26.43 6.45
N ASP A 225 3.37 27.37 7.34
CA ASP A 225 3.39 28.79 7.00
C ASP A 225 4.66 29.13 6.22
N GLY A 226 4.51 29.80 5.08
CA GLY A 226 5.66 30.32 4.33
C GLY A 226 5.66 30.01 2.84
N LYS A 227 5.18 30.94 2.04
CA LYS A 227 5.21 30.89 0.57
C LYS A 227 6.64 30.80 0.00
N ARG A 228 7.62 31.48 0.63
CA ARG A 228 9.02 31.48 0.19
C ARG A 228 9.68 30.10 0.30
N VAL A 229 9.29 29.32 1.29
CA VAL A 229 9.79 27.94 1.49
C VAL A 229 9.48 27.06 0.28
N ALA A 230 8.29 27.20 -0.32
CA ALA A 230 7.91 26.45 -1.52
C ALA A 230 8.88 26.68 -2.68
N GLY A 231 9.24 27.94 -2.96
CA GLY A 231 10.19 28.29 -4.03
C GLY A 231 11.57 27.69 -3.83
N ALA A 232 12.08 27.74 -2.59
CA ALA A 232 13.39 27.17 -2.25
C ALA A 232 13.41 25.64 -2.42
N LEU A 233 12.35 24.94 -1.96
CA LEU A 233 12.19 23.49 -2.14
C LEU A 233 12.14 23.12 -3.62
N VAL A 234 11.33 23.81 -4.42
CA VAL A 234 11.19 23.56 -5.86
C VAL A 234 12.51 23.75 -6.59
N THR A 235 13.21 24.86 -6.32
CA THR A 235 14.53 25.14 -6.92
C THR A 235 15.52 24.01 -6.60
N ARG A 236 15.60 23.60 -5.34
CA ARG A 236 16.51 22.50 -4.95
C ARG A 236 16.13 21.17 -5.59
N LEU A 237 14.85 20.85 -5.67
CA LEU A 237 14.37 19.63 -6.33
C LEU A 237 14.65 19.63 -7.83
N LYS A 238 14.50 20.79 -8.51
CA LYS A 238 14.89 20.93 -9.92
C LYS A 238 16.37 20.68 -10.14
N LEU A 239 17.24 21.22 -9.28
CA LEU A 239 18.68 20.97 -9.33
C LEU A 239 19.02 19.49 -9.16
N MET A 240 18.42 18.81 -8.18
CA MET A 240 18.62 17.38 -7.96
C MET A 240 18.22 16.53 -9.19
N CYS A 241 17.31 17.03 -10.01
CA CYS A 241 16.87 16.38 -11.26
C CYS A 241 17.61 16.85 -12.51
N GLY A 242 18.49 17.87 -12.42
CA GLY A 242 19.12 18.52 -13.59
C GLY A 242 18.10 19.26 -14.47
N LEU A 243 17.03 19.81 -13.88
CA LEU A 243 16.00 20.58 -14.57
C LEU A 243 16.37 22.06 -14.64
N ASP A 244 15.73 22.78 -15.55
CA ASP A 244 15.91 24.23 -15.68
C ASP A 244 15.22 24.98 -14.54
N ILE A 245 16.04 25.62 -13.68
CA ILE A 245 15.57 26.40 -12.53
C ILE A 245 15.03 27.78 -12.91
N ALA A 246 15.45 28.33 -14.06
CA ALA A 246 14.99 29.60 -14.56
C ALA A 246 13.60 29.52 -15.21
N GLU A 247 13.26 28.37 -15.82
CA GLU A 247 11.94 28.16 -16.42
C GLU A 247 10.90 27.75 -15.36
N LYS A 248 9.97 28.67 -15.06
CA LYS A 248 8.91 28.50 -14.04
C LYS A 248 7.50 28.47 -14.65
N ARG A 249 7.38 28.62 -15.97
CA ARG A 249 6.10 28.75 -16.69
C ARG A 249 5.67 27.46 -17.37
N LEU A 250 6.59 26.51 -17.55
CA LEU A 250 6.35 25.25 -18.23
C LEU A 250 6.51 24.07 -17.28
N PRO A 251 5.69 23.02 -17.41
CA PRO A 251 5.88 21.78 -16.68
C PRO A 251 7.21 21.12 -17.02
N GLN A 252 7.85 20.52 -16.04
CA GLN A 252 9.09 19.77 -16.22
C GLN A 252 9.03 18.45 -15.48
N ASP A 253 9.60 17.42 -16.09
CA ASP A 253 9.70 16.07 -15.52
C ASP A 253 11.15 15.69 -15.32
N GLY A 254 11.47 15.10 -14.18
CA GLY A 254 12.82 14.69 -13.83
C GLY A 254 12.86 13.42 -13.00
N ARG A 255 14.08 12.91 -12.80
CA ARG A 255 14.34 11.72 -11.98
C ARG A 255 15.63 11.89 -11.21
N PHE A 256 15.65 11.41 -9.99
CA PHE A 256 16.86 11.28 -9.18
C PHE A 256 16.74 10.12 -8.22
N THR A 257 17.84 9.69 -7.66
CA THR A 257 17.86 8.63 -6.64
C THR A 257 18.27 9.23 -5.31
N VAL A 258 17.55 8.88 -4.25
CA VAL A 258 17.86 9.30 -2.88
C VAL A 258 18.06 8.08 -2.00
N ARG A 259 19.03 8.14 -1.09
CA ARG A 259 19.23 7.11 -0.06
C ARG A 259 18.56 7.55 1.24
N VAL A 260 17.58 6.78 1.70
CA VAL A 260 16.83 7.05 2.93
C VAL A 260 16.77 5.75 3.75
N LEU A 261 17.12 5.80 5.03
CA LEU A 261 17.10 4.61 5.91
C LEU A 261 17.77 3.38 5.29
N GLU A 262 18.96 3.57 4.72
CA GLU A 262 19.75 2.53 4.02
C GLU A 262 19.09 1.93 2.77
N GLN A 263 17.95 2.47 2.35
CA GLN A 263 17.25 2.09 1.13
C GLN A 263 17.51 3.09 0.01
N SER A 264 17.76 2.59 -1.20
CA SER A 264 17.83 3.40 -2.42
C SER A 264 16.42 3.54 -2.98
N ILE A 265 15.99 4.77 -3.19
CA ILE A 265 14.65 5.12 -3.68
C ILE A 265 14.82 5.93 -4.95
N ASP A 266 14.22 5.46 -6.04
CA ASP A 266 14.09 6.25 -7.25
C ASP A 266 12.91 7.19 -7.11
N VAL A 267 13.15 8.46 -7.38
CA VAL A 267 12.13 9.51 -7.31
C VAL A 267 11.85 10.02 -8.72
N ARG A 268 10.58 9.95 -9.12
CA ARG A 268 10.09 10.62 -10.33
C ARG A 268 9.40 11.90 -9.89
N LEU A 269 9.90 13.02 -10.41
CA LEU A 269 9.42 14.35 -10.07
C LEU A 269 8.74 14.98 -11.28
N ALA A 270 7.58 15.59 -11.06
CA ALA A 270 6.91 16.45 -12.02
C ALA A 270 6.64 17.81 -11.38
N THR A 271 6.99 18.89 -12.08
CA THR A 271 6.65 20.27 -11.70
C THR A 271 5.55 20.80 -12.59
N MET A 272 4.68 21.62 -12.03
CA MET A 272 3.60 22.28 -12.77
C MET A 272 3.40 23.71 -12.26
N PRO A 273 3.38 24.71 -13.15
CA PRO A 273 3.07 26.08 -12.77
C PRO A 273 1.64 26.20 -12.26
N THR A 274 1.47 26.90 -11.13
CA THR A 274 0.18 27.22 -10.54
C THR A 274 0.08 28.71 -10.22
N THR A 275 -1.10 29.17 -9.80
CA THR A 275 -1.34 30.59 -9.46
C THR A 275 -0.40 31.11 -8.38
N TYR A 276 0.00 30.26 -7.42
CA TYR A 276 0.82 30.67 -6.27
C TYR A 276 2.28 30.21 -6.34
N GLY A 277 2.72 29.66 -7.48
CA GLY A 277 4.06 29.14 -7.70
C GLY A 277 4.02 27.75 -8.36
N GLU A 278 5.14 27.06 -8.44
CA GLU A 278 5.17 25.72 -9.00
C GLU A 278 4.77 24.68 -7.95
N SER A 279 3.81 23.83 -8.29
CA SER A 279 3.54 22.62 -7.52
C SER A 279 4.48 21.49 -7.96
N VAL A 280 4.81 20.60 -7.03
CA VAL A 280 5.66 19.44 -7.28
C VAL A 280 4.97 18.19 -6.79
N VAL A 281 5.03 17.14 -7.61
CA VAL A 281 4.66 15.78 -7.22
C VAL A 281 5.88 14.88 -7.38
N MET A 282 6.21 14.14 -6.33
CA MET A 282 7.30 13.17 -6.34
C MET A 282 6.74 11.79 -6.09
N ARG A 283 6.89 10.87 -7.04
CA ARG A 283 6.57 9.45 -6.86
C ARG A 283 7.79 8.71 -6.34
N LEU A 284 7.60 7.97 -5.25
CA LEU A 284 8.64 7.20 -4.58
C LEU A 284 8.61 5.74 -5.05
N LEU A 285 9.68 5.28 -5.68
CA LEU A 285 9.82 3.92 -6.20
C LEU A 285 10.94 3.21 -5.42
N SER A 286 10.56 2.34 -4.48
CA SER A 286 11.54 1.55 -3.74
C SER A 286 12.14 0.46 -4.64
N GLN A 287 13.47 0.45 -4.80
CA GLN A 287 14.18 -0.59 -5.54
C GLN A 287 14.20 -1.93 -4.80
N SER A 288 13.92 -1.92 -3.49
CA SER A 288 13.90 -3.12 -2.65
C SER A 288 12.56 -3.87 -2.66
N SER A 289 11.57 -3.42 -3.44
CA SER A 289 10.35 -4.20 -3.63
C SER A 289 10.72 -5.50 -4.33
N SER A 290 10.96 -6.54 -3.52
CA SER A 290 11.19 -7.90 -3.99
C SER A 290 10.10 -8.26 -5.00
N LEU A 291 10.52 -8.74 -6.17
CA LEU A 291 9.63 -9.30 -7.20
C LEU A 291 8.59 -10.19 -6.51
N LEU A 292 7.34 -9.76 -6.57
CA LEU A 292 6.25 -10.55 -6.01
C LEU A 292 6.07 -11.81 -6.86
N SER A 293 6.02 -12.97 -6.22
CA SER A 293 5.56 -14.19 -6.86
C SER A 293 4.04 -14.16 -6.97
N LEU A 294 3.48 -14.99 -7.87
CA LEU A 294 2.02 -15.14 -8.02
C LEU A 294 1.33 -15.44 -6.69
N ASP A 295 1.95 -16.25 -5.81
CA ASP A 295 1.42 -16.59 -4.49
C ASP A 295 1.26 -15.37 -3.56
N LYS A 296 2.05 -14.33 -3.76
CA LYS A 296 2.02 -13.12 -2.93
C LYS A 296 1.06 -12.03 -3.42
N LEU A 297 0.39 -12.25 -4.57
CA LEU A 297 -0.57 -11.29 -5.12
C LEU A 297 -1.88 -11.23 -4.30
N GLY A 298 -2.14 -12.21 -3.44
CA GLY A 298 -3.36 -12.26 -2.64
C GLY A 298 -4.57 -12.83 -3.40
N MET A 299 -4.36 -13.48 -4.53
CA MET A 299 -5.41 -14.23 -5.24
C MET A 299 -5.84 -15.45 -4.42
N GLN A 300 -7.13 -15.80 -4.46
CA GLN A 300 -7.61 -17.08 -3.96
C GLN A 300 -6.94 -18.23 -4.75
N ALA A 301 -6.72 -19.38 -4.11
CA ALA A 301 -5.95 -20.47 -4.69
C ALA A 301 -6.50 -20.93 -6.06
N ASP A 302 -7.83 -21.16 -6.16
CA ASP A 302 -8.47 -21.54 -7.42
C ASP A 302 -8.26 -20.48 -8.51
N MET A 303 -8.46 -19.22 -8.21
CA MET A 303 -8.28 -18.11 -9.17
C MET A 303 -6.82 -18.00 -9.61
N ARG A 304 -5.87 -18.15 -8.67
CA ARG A 304 -4.43 -18.15 -8.98
C ARG A 304 -4.08 -19.29 -9.94
N ASP A 305 -4.57 -20.49 -9.67
CA ASP A 305 -4.28 -21.68 -10.50
C ASP A 305 -4.91 -21.53 -11.91
N ARG A 306 -6.08 -20.90 -12.02
CA ARG A 306 -6.73 -20.56 -13.29
C ARG A 306 -5.93 -19.50 -14.04
N PHE A 307 -5.51 -18.43 -13.35
CA PHE A 307 -4.66 -17.39 -13.94
C PHE A 307 -3.32 -17.97 -14.41
N GLN A 308 -2.70 -18.83 -13.62
CA GLN A 308 -1.46 -19.50 -13.99
C GLN A 308 -1.63 -20.36 -15.27
N ARG A 309 -2.71 -21.14 -15.38
CA ARG A 309 -3.01 -21.89 -16.62
C ARG A 309 -3.19 -20.99 -17.84
N LEU A 310 -3.72 -19.78 -17.65
CA LEU A 310 -3.86 -18.81 -18.75
C LEU A 310 -2.51 -18.26 -19.21
N ILE A 311 -1.62 -17.92 -18.27
CA ILE A 311 -0.32 -17.34 -18.62
C ILE A 311 0.71 -18.40 -19.08
N ASP A 312 0.56 -19.66 -18.71
CA ASP A 312 1.42 -20.78 -19.17
C ASP A 312 1.12 -21.21 -20.61
N ARG A 313 0.19 -20.56 -21.30
CA ARG A 313 -0.08 -20.81 -22.73
C ARG A 313 1.09 -20.34 -23.60
N THR A 314 1.31 -21.01 -24.72
CA THR A 314 2.39 -20.67 -25.65
C THR A 314 2.06 -19.51 -26.58
N SER A 315 0.78 -19.17 -26.75
CA SER A 315 0.31 -18.08 -27.61
C SER A 315 -1.03 -17.53 -27.11
N GLY A 316 -1.43 -16.38 -27.63
CA GLY A 316 -2.65 -15.71 -27.25
C GLY A 316 -2.41 -14.47 -26.40
N MET A 317 -3.47 -13.86 -25.91
CA MET A 317 -3.41 -12.61 -25.15
C MET A 317 -4.15 -12.72 -23.82
N VAL A 318 -3.52 -12.23 -22.76
CA VAL A 318 -4.16 -12.01 -21.46
C VAL A 318 -4.07 -10.53 -21.10
N LEU A 319 -5.20 -9.95 -20.68
CA LEU A 319 -5.32 -8.55 -20.35
C LEU A 319 -5.51 -8.35 -18.85
N VAL A 320 -4.78 -7.41 -18.28
CA VAL A 320 -4.95 -6.96 -16.89
C VAL A 320 -5.57 -5.56 -16.92
N THR A 321 -6.74 -5.39 -16.30
CA THR A 321 -7.48 -4.13 -16.40
C THR A 321 -7.78 -3.51 -15.05
N GLY A 322 -8.08 -2.22 -15.06
CA GLY A 322 -8.40 -1.45 -13.87
C GLY A 322 -7.89 -0.02 -13.94
N PRO A 323 -8.29 0.86 -13.02
CA PRO A 323 -7.83 2.24 -12.99
C PRO A 323 -6.33 2.34 -12.69
N THR A 324 -5.80 3.54 -12.82
CA THR A 324 -4.43 3.85 -12.37
C THR A 324 -4.29 3.55 -10.88
N GLY A 325 -3.19 2.90 -10.50
CA GLY A 325 -2.94 2.53 -9.10
C GLY A 325 -3.64 1.26 -8.62
N SER A 326 -4.34 0.50 -9.49
CA SER A 326 -4.98 -0.78 -9.11
C SER A 326 -3.99 -1.96 -8.97
N GLY A 327 -2.70 -1.76 -9.25
CA GLY A 327 -1.66 -2.78 -9.12
C GLY A 327 -1.42 -3.62 -10.38
N LYS A 328 -1.90 -3.19 -11.55
CA LYS A 328 -1.75 -3.91 -12.85
C LYS A 328 -0.30 -4.30 -13.12
N THR A 329 0.62 -3.34 -13.03
CA THR A 329 2.06 -3.57 -13.25
C THR A 329 2.61 -4.63 -12.31
N THR A 330 2.20 -4.62 -11.04
CA THR A 330 2.61 -5.62 -10.04
C THR A 330 2.17 -7.03 -10.46
N THR A 331 0.93 -7.18 -10.92
CA THR A 331 0.38 -8.46 -11.40
C THR A 331 1.10 -8.92 -12.67
N LEU A 332 1.33 -8.01 -13.63
CA LEU A 332 2.05 -8.33 -14.86
C LEU A 332 3.51 -8.71 -14.59
N TYR A 333 4.20 -7.99 -13.70
CA TYR A 333 5.58 -8.31 -13.36
C TYR A 333 5.69 -9.62 -12.58
N ALA A 334 4.70 -9.97 -11.74
CA ALA A 334 4.61 -11.28 -11.11
C ALA A 334 4.40 -12.40 -12.15
N ALA A 335 3.57 -12.15 -13.17
CA ALA A 335 3.40 -13.08 -14.30
C ALA A 335 4.69 -13.23 -15.11
N LEU A 336 5.36 -12.12 -15.45
CA LEU A 336 6.65 -12.15 -16.14
C LEU A 336 7.72 -12.89 -15.33
N ASN A 337 7.77 -12.69 -14.02
CA ASN A 337 8.72 -13.40 -13.16
C ASN A 337 8.47 -14.91 -13.15
N HIS A 338 7.21 -15.35 -13.20
CA HIS A 338 6.84 -16.76 -13.34
C HIS A 338 7.27 -17.34 -14.69
N LEU A 339 7.11 -16.57 -15.77
CA LEU A 339 7.39 -16.98 -17.14
C LEU A 339 8.87 -16.87 -17.52
N ASN A 340 9.67 -16.09 -16.79
CA ASN A 340 11.06 -15.79 -17.08
C ASN A 340 11.98 -17.01 -16.83
N ARG A 341 12.22 -17.77 -17.87
CA ARG A 341 13.06 -18.98 -17.85
C ARG A 341 14.20 -18.84 -18.86
N PRO A 342 15.36 -19.52 -18.69
CA PRO A 342 16.50 -19.39 -19.58
C PRO A 342 16.21 -19.66 -21.06
N GLY A 343 15.21 -20.50 -21.38
CA GLY A 343 14.83 -20.85 -22.75
C GLY A 343 13.70 -19.99 -23.34
N VAL A 344 13.31 -18.87 -22.68
CA VAL A 344 12.17 -18.04 -23.10
C VAL A 344 12.65 -16.60 -23.29
N LYS A 345 12.38 -16.03 -24.45
CA LYS A 345 12.70 -14.62 -24.74
C LYS A 345 11.52 -13.71 -24.45
N VAL A 346 11.69 -12.87 -23.44
CA VAL A 346 10.68 -11.89 -23.00
C VAL A 346 11.10 -10.49 -23.44
N ILE A 347 10.20 -9.77 -24.10
CA ILE A 347 10.38 -8.36 -24.46
C ILE A 347 9.22 -7.57 -23.89
N THR A 348 9.51 -6.41 -23.27
CA THR A 348 8.49 -5.49 -22.80
C THR A 348 8.58 -4.14 -23.50
N VAL A 349 7.43 -3.48 -23.66
CA VAL A 349 7.28 -2.11 -24.18
C VAL A 349 6.50 -1.32 -23.16
N GLU A 350 7.12 -0.33 -22.51
CA GLU A 350 6.57 0.30 -21.32
C GLU A 350 6.70 1.84 -21.35
N ASP A 351 5.80 2.55 -20.69
CA ASP A 351 5.79 4.01 -20.58
C ASP A 351 5.52 4.47 -19.13
N PRO A 352 6.59 4.58 -18.31
CA PRO A 352 7.94 4.08 -18.50
C PRO A 352 8.16 2.69 -17.87
N VAL A 353 9.39 2.15 -17.98
CA VAL A 353 9.82 0.98 -17.20
C VAL A 353 9.82 1.33 -15.72
N GLU A 354 9.10 0.54 -14.90
CA GLU A 354 8.97 0.80 -13.46
C GLU A 354 10.23 0.39 -12.69
N TYR A 355 10.70 -0.82 -12.88
CA TYR A 355 11.98 -1.32 -12.39
C TYR A 355 12.55 -2.41 -13.31
N ARG A 356 13.85 -2.62 -13.22
CA ARG A 356 14.55 -3.55 -14.09
C ARG A 356 14.29 -5.00 -13.68
N LEU A 357 14.03 -5.84 -14.67
CA LEU A 357 13.87 -7.28 -14.51
C LEU A 357 15.07 -7.97 -15.18
N ASP A 358 15.69 -8.89 -14.45
CA ASP A 358 16.79 -9.68 -15.02
C ASP A 358 16.30 -10.56 -16.17
N ARG A 359 17.14 -10.78 -17.19
CA ARG A 359 16.86 -11.56 -18.42
C ARG A 359 15.67 -11.09 -19.26
N ILE A 360 15.09 -9.93 -19.00
CA ILE A 360 13.99 -9.37 -19.79
C ILE A 360 14.49 -8.16 -20.56
N THR A 361 14.21 -8.14 -21.86
CA THR A 361 14.51 -6.99 -22.70
C THR A 361 13.42 -5.95 -22.55
N GLN A 362 13.65 -4.93 -21.71
CA GLN A 362 12.68 -3.87 -21.43
C GLN A 362 12.98 -2.64 -22.29
N VAL A 363 12.00 -2.21 -23.10
CA VAL A 363 12.09 -1.06 -23.98
C VAL A 363 11.17 0.03 -23.49
N GLN A 364 11.72 1.22 -23.21
CA GLN A 364 10.95 2.38 -22.80
C GLN A 364 10.51 3.20 -24.00
N VAL A 365 9.24 3.60 -24.00
CA VAL A 365 8.68 4.55 -24.96
C VAL A 365 9.34 5.93 -24.78
N LEU A 366 9.69 6.57 -25.90
CA LEU A 366 10.32 7.87 -25.97
C LEU A 366 9.68 8.70 -27.10
N VAL A 367 8.51 9.22 -26.85
CA VAL A 367 7.70 9.97 -27.84
C VAL A 367 8.46 11.14 -28.44
N LYS A 368 9.35 11.81 -27.67
CA LYS A 368 10.17 12.95 -28.13
C LYS A 368 11.04 12.64 -29.36
N ILE A 369 11.39 11.36 -29.57
CA ILE A 369 12.18 10.91 -30.73
C ILE A 369 11.38 10.01 -31.66
N GLY A 370 10.04 9.99 -31.52
CA GLY A 370 9.14 9.16 -32.33
C GLY A 370 9.23 7.67 -32.03
N LEU A 371 9.70 7.28 -30.85
CA LEU A 371 9.75 5.90 -30.39
C LEU A 371 8.49 5.60 -29.53
N ASP A 372 7.39 5.31 -30.22
CA ASP A 372 6.08 4.99 -29.68
C ASP A 372 5.84 3.47 -29.50
N PHE A 373 4.71 3.11 -28.88
CA PHE A 373 4.33 1.70 -28.67
C PHE A 373 4.26 0.91 -29.98
N ALA A 374 3.60 1.42 -31.00
CA ALA A 374 3.38 0.72 -32.26
C ALA A 374 4.71 0.46 -33.00
N ARG A 375 5.59 1.45 -33.04
CA ARG A 375 6.90 1.35 -33.65
C ARG A 375 7.80 0.33 -32.95
N ILE A 376 7.85 0.37 -31.62
CA ILE A 376 8.64 -0.59 -30.84
C ILE A 376 8.09 -2.00 -31.04
N LEU A 377 6.76 -2.18 -30.96
CA LEU A 377 6.10 -3.48 -31.03
C LEU A 377 6.32 -4.16 -32.39
N ARG A 378 6.24 -3.41 -33.52
CA ARG A 378 6.61 -3.93 -34.84
C ARG A 378 8.06 -4.42 -34.91
N THR A 379 8.95 -3.74 -34.20
CA THR A 379 10.37 -4.15 -34.16
C THR A 379 10.57 -5.34 -33.25
N ALA A 380 9.90 -5.37 -32.09
CA ALA A 380 9.95 -6.46 -31.13
C ALA A 380 9.52 -7.80 -31.74
N LEU A 381 8.47 -7.81 -32.56
CA LEU A 381 8.00 -9.00 -33.29
C LEU A 381 9.05 -9.59 -34.28
N ARG A 382 10.09 -8.83 -34.63
CA ARG A 382 11.23 -9.31 -35.45
C ARG A 382 12.47 -9.66 -34.64
N GLN A 383 12.36 -9.60 -33.33
CA GLN A 383 13.44 -9.92 -32.38
C GLN A 383 13.29 -11.32 -31.79
N ASP A 384 12.53 -12.20 -32.44
CA ASP A 384 12.28 -13.58 -32.00
C ASP A 384 11.78 -13.69 -30.56
N PRO A 385 10.69 -13.00 -30.19
CA PRO A 385 10.15 -13.05 -28.85
C PRO A 385 9.22 -14.26 -28.68
N ASP A 386 9.27 -14.93 -27.53
CA ASP A 386 8.22 -15.86 -27.12
C ASP A 386 7.08 -15.11 -26.41
N ILE A 387 7.45 -14.13 -25.57
CA ILE A 387 6.52 -13.37 -24.74
C ILE A 387 6.71 -11.87 -24.97
N LEU A 388 5.61 -11.19 -25.18
CA LEU A 388 5.55 -9.74 -25.31
C LEU A 388 4.70 -9.14 -24.18
N LEU A 389 5.22 -8.13 -23.48
CA LEU A 389 4.40 -7.27 -22.63
C LEU A 389 4.27 -5.90 -23.29
N VAL A 390 3.04 -5.49 -23.55
CA VAL A 390 2.69 -4.13 -23.96
C VAL A 390 2.11 -3.41 -22.77
N GLY A 391 2.82 -2.43 -22.22
CA GLY A 391 2.46 -1.76 -20.97
C GLY A 391 1.01 -1.32 -20.94
N GLU A 392 0.54 -0.74 -22.03
CA GLU A 392 -0.88 -0.43 -22.23
C GLU A 392 -1.23 -0.31 -23.73
N MET A 393 -2.50 -0.55 -24.03
CA MET A 393 -3.07 -0.34 -25.37
C MET A 393 -3.95 0.90 -25.35
N ARG A 394 -3.48 2.00 -26.00
CA ARG A 394 -4.20 3.29 -26.04
C ARG A 394 -4.85 3.57 -27.40
N ASP A 395 -4.34 2.98 -28.45
CA ASP A 395 -4.74 3.27 -29.82
C ASP A 395 -4.97 1.99 -30.63
N ARG A 396 -5.72 2.14 -31.74
CA ARG A 396 -6.10 1.05 -32.63
C ARG A 396 -4.89 0.32 -33.20
N GLU A 397 -3.83 1.06 -33.54
CA GLU A 397 -2.65 0.46 -34.19
C GLU A 397 -1.92 -0.49 -33.25
N THR A 398 -1.68 -0.07 -32.01
CA THR A 398 -1.06 -0.89 -30.96
C THR A 398 -1.90 -2.14 -30.68
N VAL A 399 -3.23 -1.99 -30.58
CA VAL A 399 -4.16 -3.11 -30.38
C VAL A 399 -4.08 -4.11 -31.53
N ASP A 400 -4.12 -3.64 -32.78
CA ASP A 400 -4.12 -4.51 -33.97
C ASP A 400 -2.80 -5.31 -34.07
N ILE A 401 -1.65 -4.66 -33.83
CA ILE A 401 -0.36 -5.32 -33.83
C ILE A 401 -0.28 -6.36 -32.70
N GLY A 402 -0.71 -6.04 -31.50
CA GLY A 402 -0.70 -6.94 -30.36
C GLY A 402 -1.58 -8.18 -30.57
N LEU A 403 -2.83 -7.99 -31.08
CA LEU A 403 -3.73 -9.10 -31.39
C LEU A 403 -3.16 -10.01 -32.47
N ARG A 404 -2.59 -9.45 -33.57
CA ARG A 404 -1.94 -10.22 -34.63
C ARG A 404 -0.72 -10.97 -34.12
N GLY A 405 0.10 -10.34 -33.28
CA GLY A 405 1.23 -11.00 -32.60
C GLY A 405 0.77 -12.21 -31.80
N ALA A 406 -0.31 -12.07 -31.01
CA ALA A 406 -0.90 -13.16 -30.26
C ALA A 406 -1.41 -14.34 -31.13
N MET A 407 -1.92 -14.04 -32.32
CA MET A 407 -2.36 -15.06 -33.29
C MET A 407 -1.22 -15.74 -34.04
N THR A 408 -0.06 -15.09 -34.13
CA THR A 408 1.10 -15.62 -34.88
C THR A 408 2.11 -16.38 -34.03
N GLY A 409 1.69 -16.84 -32.85
CA GLY A 409 2.48 -17.75 -32.02
C GLY A 409 3.13 -17.11 -30.79
N HIS A 410 2.93 -15.81 -30.56
CA HIS A 410 3.49 -15.13 -29.39
C HIS A 410 2.49 -15.08 -28.24
N PHE A 411 2.96 -15.14 -27.00
CA PHE A 411 2.13 -14.88 -25.85
C PHE A 411 2.20 -13.39 -25.49
N VAL A 412 1.05 -12.70 -25.46
CA VAL A 412 0.97 -11.25 -25.27
C VAL A 412 0.28 -10.91 -23.96
N LEU A 413 0.94 -10.12 -23.13
CA LEU A 413 0.40 -9.52 -21.91
C LEU A 413 0.19 -8.03 -22.15
N SER A 414 -0.95 -7.47 -21.72
CA SER A 414 -1.15 -6.03 -21.81
C SER A 414 -2.14 -5.50 -20.77
N THR A 415 -2.29 -4.16 -20.72
CA THR A 415 -3.27 -3.51 -19.86
C THR A 415 -4.25 -2.64 -20.63
N LEU A 416 -5.43 -2.47 -20.02
CA LEU A 416 -6.44 -1.50 -20.41
C LEU A 416 -6.98 -0.79 -19.16
N HIS A 417 -7.61 0.37 -19.37
CA HIS A 417 -8.27 1.13 -18.32
C HIS A 417 -9.78 0.92 -18.38
N THR A 418 -10.24 -0.27 -18.05
CA THR A 418 -11.68 -0.59 -17.98
C THR A 418 -12.11 -0.86 -16.56
N ILE A 419 -13.39 -0.73 -16.30
CA ILE A 419 -13.98 -0.85 -14.96
C ILE A 419 -14.05 -2.29 -14.46
N ASN A 420 -14.29 -3.26 -15.36
CA ASN A 420 -14.40 -4.70 -15.09
C ASN A 420 -13.93 -5.51 -16.30
N ALA A 421 -13.91 -6.83 -16.19
CA ALA A 421 -13.45 -7.73 -17.24
C ALA A 421 -14.39 -7.77 -18.45
N VAL A 422 -15.69 -7.67 -18.22
CA VAL A 422 -16.70 -7.67 -19.30
C VAL A 422 -16.56 -6.44 -20.18
N ALA A 423 -16.43 -5.24 -19.59
CA ALA A 423 -16.27 -3.99 -20.31
C ALA A 423 -14.98 -3.93 -21.17
N THR A 424 -14.03 -4.82 -20.91
CA THR A 424 -12.78 -4.86 -21.66
C THR A 424 -13.00 -5.25 -23.13
N MET A 425 -13.92 -6.17 -23.41
CA MET A 425 -14.22 -6.56 -24.79
C MET A 425 -14.86 -5.41 -25.56
N ASN A 426 -15.82 -4.71 -24.95
CA ASN A 426 -16.44 -3.53 -25.53
C ASN A 426 -15.37 -2.50 -25.87
N ARG A 427 -14.45 -2.24 -24.95
CA ARG A 427 -13.38 -1.25 -25.14
C ARG A 427 -12.46 -1.59 -26.32
N LEU A 428 -12.09 -2.86 -26.50
CA LEU A 428 -11.28 -3.28 -27.66
C LEU A 428 -12.02 -3.04 -28.99
N LEU A 429 -13.31 -3.37 -29.04
CA LEU A 429 -14.14 -3.14 -30.22
C LEU A 429 -14.33 -1.65 -30.51
N ASP A 430 -14.56 -0.82 -29.47
CA ASP A 430 -14.67 0.64 -29.57
C ASP A 430 -13.38 1.30 -30.08
N MET A 431 -12.22 0.72 -29.75
CA MET A 431 -10.92 1.14 -30.29
C MET A 431 -10.73 0.73 -31.76
N GLY A 432 -11.70 0.04 -32.35
CA GLY A 432 -11.72 -0.37 -33.75
C GLY A 432 -11.04 -1.72 -34.01
N ALA A 433 -10.82 -2.55 -33.00
CA ALA A 433 -10.35 -3.92 -33.19
C ALA A 433 -11.44 -4.77 -33.86
N ALA A 434 -11.05 -5.59 -34.83
CA ALA A 434 -12.01 -6.49 -35.45
C ALA A 434 -12.42 -7.63 -34.51
N GLY A 435 -13.74 -7.85 -34.33
CA GLY A 435 -14.27 -8.84 -33.39
C GLY A 435 -13.70 -10.25 -33.57
N TYR A 436 -13.41 -10.66 -34.82
CA TYR A 436 -12.80 -11.97 -35.09
C TYR A 436 -11.35 -12.08 -34.57
N LEU A 437 -10.57 -10.97 -34.58
CA LEU A 437 -9.22 -10.93 -34.02
C LEU A 437 -9.27 -11.01 -32.49
N VAL A 438 -10.15 -10.22 -31.88
CA VAL A 438 -10.35 -10.24 -30.42
C VAL A 438 -10.77 -11.63 -29.95
N ALA A 439 -11.77 -12.21 -30.60
CA ALA A 439 -12.29 -13.55 -30.28
C ALA A 439 -11.24 -14.67 -30.44
N ALA A 440 -10.29 -14.53 -31.38
CA ALA A 440 -9.28 -15.53 -31.62
C ALA A 440 -8.05 -15.37 -30.72
N ALA A 441 -7.69 -14.13 -30.37
CA ALA A 441 -6.45 -13.83 -29.65
C ALA A 441 -6.62 -13.76 -28.14
N VAL A 442 -7.72 -13.20 -27.62
CA VAL A 442 -7.88 -12.96 -26.18
C VAL A 442 -8.39 -14.22 -25.48
N HIS A 443 -7.61 -14.73 -24.54
CA HIS A 443 -7.92 -15.93 -23.76
C HIS A 443 -8.41 -15.65 -22.35
N GLY A 444 -8.09 -14.49 -21.80
CA GLY A 444 -8.55 -14.11 -20.47
C GLY A 444 -8.37 -12.63 -20.19
N VAL A 445 -9.21 -12.16 -19.30
CA VAL A 445 -9.16 -10.79 -18.77
C VAL A 445 -9.22 -10.88 -17.26
N ILE A 446 -8.29 -10.20 -16.58
CA ILE A 446 -8.32 -10.03 -15.14
C ILE A 446 -8.52 -8.56 -14.81
N ALA A 447 -9.67 -8.23 -14.23
CA ALA A 447 -9.90 -6.90 -13.71
C ALA A 447 -9.49 -6.82 -12.23
N GLN A 448 -8.98 -5.66 -11.82
CA GLN A 448 -8.30 -5.51 -10.54
C GLN A 448 -8.58 -4.17 -9.88
N ARG A 449 -8.80 -4.21 -8.56
CA ARG A 449 -8.88 -3.04 -7.67
C ARG A 449 -8.02 -3.28 -6.45
N LEU A 450 -7.60 -2.20 -5.78
CA LEU A 450 -6.95 -2.28 -4.47
C LEU A 450 -7.90 -1.72 -3.41
N VAL A 451 -8.10 -2.47 -2.34
CA VAL A 451 -8.78 -2.03 -1.12
C VAL A 451 -7.79 -1.96 0.02
N ARG A 452 -8.05 -1.09 1.00
CA ARG A 452 -7.19 -0.98 2.19
C ARG A 452 -7.44 -2.16 3.13
N ARG A 453 -6.39 -2.70 3.70
CA ARG A 453 -6.49 -3.74 4.72
C ARG A 453 -6.79 -3.12 6.06
N VAL A 454 -7.72 -3.70 6.81
CA VAL A 454 -7.96 -3.32 8.20
C VAL A 454 -6.66 -3.49 9.00
N CYS A 455 -6.35 -2.50 9.81
CA CYS A 455 -5.15 -2.54 10.63
C CYS A 455 -5.25 -3.68 11.66
N PRO A 456 -4.29 -4.61 11.70
CA PRO A 456 -4.36 -5.76 12.60
C PRO A 456 -4.24 -5.37 14.08
N ASP A 457 -3.64 -4.18 14.36
CA ASP A 457 -3.39 -3.74 15.73
C ASP A 457 -4.59 -3.03 16.36
N CYS A 458 -5.58 -2.58 15.55
CA CYS A 458 -6.79 -1.91 16.07
C CYS A 458 -8.08 -2.44 15.45
N VAL A 459 -8.05 -3.65 14.91
CA VAL A 459 -9.24 -4.32 14.37
C VAL A 459 -10.26 -4.56 15.48
N GLN A 460 -11.53 -4.23 15.22
CA GLN A 460 -12.65 -4.48 16.13
C GLN A 460 -13.89 -4.90 15.33
N PRO A 461 -14.85 -5.60 15.96
CA PRO A 461 -16.16 -5.86 15.36
C PRO A 461 -16.83 -4.56 14.93
N ALA A 462 -17.44 -4.56 13.76
CA ALA A 462 -18.19 -3.41 13.23
C ALA A 462 -19.62 -3.82 12.90
N THR A 463 -20.56 -2.95 13.24
CA THR A 463 -21.96 -3.08 12.83
C THR A 463 -22.14 -2.31 11.53
N PRO A 464 -22.55 -2.95 10.44
CA PRO A 464 -22.81 -2.27 9.18
C PRO A 464 -23.91 -1.22 9.30
N SER A 465 -23.76 -0.11 8.61
CA SER A 465 -24.79 0.90 8.45
C SER A 465 -25.96 0.40 7.59
N ALA A 466 -27.12 1.07 7.64
CA ALA A 466 -28.26 0.73 6.80
C ALA A 466 -27.92 0.79 5.29
N HIS A 467 -27.09 1.74 4.89
CA HIS A 467 -26.64 1.88 3.50
C HIS A 467 -25.73 0.71 3.05
N GLU A 468 -24.78 0.32 3.91
CA GLU A 468 -23.91 -0.85 3.65
C GLU A 468 -24.72 -2.15 3.58
N LEU A 469 -25.74 -2.30 4.43
CA LEU A 469 -26.64 -3.46 4.41
C LEU A 469 -27.48 -3.51 3.13
N ALA A 470 -28.04 -2.38 2.69
CA ALA A 470 -28.80 -2.31 1.45
C ALA A 470 -27.93 -2.68 0.25
N TRP A 471 -26.71 -2.13 0.16
CA TRP A 471 -25.76 -2.49 -0.89
C TRP A 471 -25.37 -3.97 -0.82
N LEU A 472 -25.09 -4.50 0.37
CA LEU A 472 -24.73 -5.91 0.54
C LEU A 472 -25.86 -6.83 0.06
N GLN A 473 -27.12 -6.51 0.36
CA GLN A 473 -28.28 -7.26 -0.08
C GLN A 473 -28.49 -7.19 -1.61
N SER A 474 -28.19 -6.05 -2.25
CA SER A 474 -28.25 -5.93 -3.71
C SER A 474 -27.20 -6.82 -4.39
N CYS A 475 -25.98 -6.88 -3.85
CA CYS A 475 -24.88 -7.67 -4.40
C CYS A 475 -24.99 -9.18 -4.06
N ARG A 476 -25.49 -9.51 -2.86
CA ARG A 476 -25.61 -10.89 -2.33
C ARG A 476 -26.92 -11.11 -1.57
N PRO A 477 -28.04 -11.25 -2.25
CA PRO A 477 -29.37 -11.44 -1.62
C PRO A 477 -29.45 -12.64 -0.67
N ALA A 478 -28.66 -13.69 -0.92
CA ALA A 478 -28.64 -14.91 -0.10
C ALA A 478 -27.82 -14.77 1.20
N LEU A 479 -27.04 -13.70 1.37
CA LEU A 479 -26.24 -13.50 2.57
C LEU A 479 -27.12 -12.99 3.72
N VAL A 480 -27.01 -13.66 4.88
CA VAL A 480 -27.70 -13.24 6.13
C VAL A 480 -26.76 -12.35 6.94
N PRO A 481 -26.94 -11.02 6.95
CA PRO A 481 -26.01 -10.09 7.59
C PRO A 481 -25.85 -10.32 9.09
N GLU A 482 -26.92 -10.73 9.79
CA GLU A 482 -26.92 -10.96 11.24
C GLU A 482 -26.04 -12.14 11.66
N ARG A 483 -25.74 -13.05 10.72
CA ARG A 483 -24.85 -14.20 10.95
C ARG A 483 -23.41 -13.95 10.50
N THR A 484 -23.15 -12.78 9.89
CA THR A 484 -21.86 -12.43 9.31
C THR A 484 -21.15 -11.41 10.19
N LYS A 485 -19.93 -11.70 10.59
CA LYS A 485 -19.10 -10.76 11.37
C LYS A 485 -18.29 -9.88 10.44
N PHE A 486 -18.51 -8.58 10.52
CA PHE A 486 -17.69 -7.58 9.86
C PHE A 486 -16.74 -6.92 10.85
N VAL A 487 -15.67 -6.35 10.32
CA VAL A 487 -14.63 -5.69 11.11
C VAL A 487 -14.31 -4.31 10.55
N ALA A 488 -13.83 -3.42 11.41
CA ALA A 488 -13.25 -2.14 11.03
C ALA A 488 -12.06 -1.84 11.95
N GLY A 489 -11.20 -0.93 11.55
CA GLY A 489 -10.12 -0.44 12.39
C GLY A 489 -10.58 0.75 13.22
N ALA A 490 -10.37 0.72 14.54
CA ALA A 490 -10.68 1.84 15.44
C ALA A 490 -9.78 3.07 15.21
N GLY A 491 -8.64 2.88 14.57
CA GLY A 491 -7.58 3.88 14.45
C GLY A 491 -6.62 3.82 15.64
N CYS A 492 -5.35 3.60 15.37
CA CYS A 492 -4.27 3.58 16.36
C CYS A 492 -3.06 4.33 15.80
N THR A 493 -2.04 4.54 16.64
CA THR A 493 -0.79 5.19 16.22
C THR A 493 -0.08 4.43 15.10
N TYR A 494 -0.19 3.10 15.07
CA TYR A 494 0.44 2.24 14.07
C TYR A 494 -0.16 2.43 12.65
N CYS A 495 -1.44 2.74 12.54
CA CYS A 495 -2.10 3.04 11.27
C CYS A 495 -2.36 4.54 11.05
N ASN A 496 -1.74 5.41 11.86
CA ASN A 496 -1.94 6.87 11.83
C ASN A 496 -3.40 7.29 11.99
N LEU A 497 -4.11 6.61 12.89
CA LEU A 497 -5.52 6.82 13.19
C LEU A 497 -6.49 6.54 12.02
N THR A 498 -6.01 5.99 10.92
CA THR A 498 -6.84 5.69 9.74
C THR A 498 -7.69 4.44 9.90
N GLY A 499 -7.34 3.53 10.81
CA GLY A 499 -7.94 2.20 10.92
C GLY A 499 -7.45 1.19 9.87
N TYR A 500 -6.61 1.61 8.91
CA TYR A 500 -6.14 0.77 7.81
C TYR A 500 -4.62 0.77 7.71
N ARG A 501 -4.05 -0.34 7.19
CA ARG A 501 -2.62 -0.45 6.92
C ARG A 501 -2.32 -1.43 5.80
N GLY A 502 -1.74 -0.91 4.72
CA GLY A 502 -1.47 -1.65 3.51
C GLY A 502 -2.74 -1.90 2.68
N ARG A 503 -2.55 -2.52 1.54
CA ARG A 503 -3.61 -2.79 0.56
C ARG A 503 -3.65 -4.26 0.20
N VAL A 504 -4.79 -4.72 -0.27
CA VAL A 504 -4.99 -6.04 -0.86
C VAL A 504 -5.73 -5.88 -2.17
N ALA A 505 -5.42 -6.71 -3.16
CA ALA A 505 -6.09 -6.66 -4.43
C ALA A 505 -7.38 -7.49 -4.42
N VAL A 506 -8.40 -6.95 -5.05
CA VAL A 506 -9.63 -7.65 -5.44
C VAL A 506 -9.50 -7.95 -6.92
N TYR A 507 -9.80 -9.18 -7.29
CA TYR A 507 -9.69 -9.67 -8.66
C TYR A 507 -11.00 -10.19 -9.20
N GLU A 508 -11.20 -10.01 -10.51
CA GLU A 508 -12.28 -10.57 -11.30
C GLU A 508 -11.64 -11.21 -12.54
N LEU A 509 -11.67 -12.53 -12.63
CA LEU A 509 -11.06 -13.29 -13.73
C LEU A 509 -12.15 -13.81 -14.67
N LEU A 510 -12.08 -13.39 -15.94
CA LEU A 510 -12.93 -13.88 -17.01
C LEU A 510 -12.09 -14.63 -18.05
N GLU A 511 -12.23 -15.96 -18.08
CA GLU A 511 -11.64 -16.81 -19.11
C GLU A 511 -12.56 -16.81 -20.34
N ILE A 512 -12.02 -16.53 -21.52
CA ILE A 512 -12.79 -16.49 -22.76
C ILE A 512 -12.89 -17.88 -23.35
N ASP A 513 -14.07 -18.50 -23.24
CA ASP A 513 -14.39 -19.75 -23.87
C ASP A 513 -15.00 -19.56 -25.27
N ARG A 514 -15.39 -20.66 -25.90
CA ARG A 514 -15.96 -20.64 -27.25
C ARG A 514 -17.26 -19.84 -27.32
N THR A 515 -18.12 -19.93 -26.30
CA THR A 515 -19.40 -19.22 -26.25
C THR A 515 -19.19 -17.71 -26.22
N LEU A 516 -18.29 -17.25 -25.33
CA LEU A 516 -17.91 -15.86 -25.19
C LEU A 516 -17.20 -15.33 -26.46
N ALA A 517 -16.28 -16.13 -27.00
CA ALA A 517 -15.58 -15.78 -28.25
C ALA A 517 -16.55 -15.64 -29.43
N ASP A 518 -17.54 -16.50 -29.54
CA ASP A 518 -18.56 -16.44 -30.60
C ASP A 518 -19.49 -15.22 -30.47
N ALA A 519 -19.83 -14.80 -29.24
CA ALA A 519 -20.58 -13.57 -28.99
C ALA A 519 -19.76 -12.33 -29.43
N VAL A 520 -18.47 -12.24 -29.05
CA VAL A 520 -17.57 -11.15 -29.49
C VAL A 520 -17.43 -11.12 -31.01
N ARG A 521 -17.28 -12.29 -31.65
CA ARG A 521 -17.15 -12.39 -33.11
C ARG A 521 -18.36 -11.85 -33.84
N ARG A 522 -19.56 -12.04 -33.29
CA ARG A 522 -20.83 -11.55 -33.85
C ARG A 522 -21.14 -10.09 -33.50
N GLY A 523 -20.35 -9.49 -32.57
CA GLY A 523 -20.64 -8.17 -32.04
C GLY A 523 -21.83 -8.14 -31.06
N ASP A 524 -22.22 -9.31 -30.52
CA ASP A 524 -23.29 -9.44 -29.54
C ASP A 524 -22.75 -9.19 -28.12
N LEU A 525 -22.62 -7.90 -27.79
CA LEU A 525 -22.05 -7.48 -26.49
C LEU A 525 -22.96 -7.77 -25.30
N GLU A 526 -24.29 -7.70 -25.52
CA GLU A 526 -25.26 -8.05 -24.47
C GLU A 526 -25.27 -9.55 -24.19
N GLY A 527 -25.28 -10.37 -25.25
CA GLY A 527 -25.14 -11.82 -25.14
C GLY A 527 -23.82 -12.21 -24.47
N PHE A 528 -22.73 -11.51 -24.79
CA PHE A 528 -21.44 -11.69 -24.13
C PHE A 528 -21.54 -11.41 -22.62
N ALA A 529 -22.12 -10.26 -22.24
CA ALA A 529 -22.26 -9.87 -20.84
C ALA A 529 -23.14 -10.85 -20.04
N ARG A 530 -24.27 -11.30 -20.63
CA ARG A 530 -25.14 -12.31 -20.03
C ARG A 530 -24.40 -13.64 -19.82
N ALA A 531 -23.71 -14.12 -20.86
CA ALA A 531 -22.96 -15.38 -20.78
C ALA A 531 -21.80 -15.32 -19.77
N ALA A 532 -21.12 -14.18 -19.67
CA ALA A 532 -20.06 -13.98 -18.68
C ALA A 532 -20.57 -14.06 -17.23
N ARG A 533 -21.73 -13.45 -16.94
CA ARG A 533 -22.31 -13.42 -15.59
C ARG A 533 -22.74 -14.78 -15.06
N VAL A 534 -23.18 -15.68 -15.93
CA VAL A 534 -23.64 -17.04 -15.54
C VAL A 534 -22.53 -18.09 -15.61
N ARG A 535 -21.30 -17.65 -15.96
CA ARG A 535 -20.16 -18.57 -16.10
C ARG A 535 -19.73 -19.10 -14.74
N GLU A 536 -19.51 -20.40 -14.65
CA GLU A 536 -18.97 -21.04 -13.46
C GLU A 536 -17.58 -20.49 -13.12
N GLY A 537 -17.37 -20.16 -11.85
CA GLY A 537 -16.12 -19.59 -11.34
C GLY A 537 -15.85 -18.12 -11.72
N TYR A 538 -16.78 -17.43 -12.40
CA TYR A 538 -16.71 -16.00 -12.55
C TYR A 538 -17.24 -15.30 -11.30
N VAL A 539 -16.40 -14.48 -10.66
CA VAL A 539 -16.75 -13.72 -9.47
C VAL A 539 -16.54 -12.25 -9.77
N PRO A 540 -17.61 -11.44 -9.84
CA PRO A 540 -17.51 -9.99 -10.03
C PRO A 540 -16.69 -9.30 -8.93
N LEU A 541 -16.03 -8.17 -9.25
CA LEU A 541 -15.21 -7.40 -8.30
C LEU A 541 -15.95 -7.09 -6.98
N ALA A 542 -17.22 -6.67 -7.06
CA ALA A 542 -18.02 -6.39 -5.87
C ALA A 542 -18.17 -7.60 -4.95
N GLN A 543 -18.43 -8.78 -5.52
CA GLN A 543 -18.54 -10.02 -4.73
C GLN A 543 -17.19 -10.43 -4.13
N GLY A 544 -16.09 -10.33 -4.90
CA GLY A 544 -14.74 -10.58 -4.38
C GLY A 544 -14.35 -9.62 -3.24
N ALA A 545 -14.77 -8.37 -3.31
CA ALA A 545 -14.57 -7.40 -2.24
C ALA A 545 -15.37 -7.75 -0.97
N ILE A 546 -16.62 -8.21 -1.14
CA ILE A 546 -17.45 -8.72 -0.03
C ILE A 546 -16.80 -9.93 0.62
N ASP A 547 -16.22 -10.86 -0.15
CA ASP A 547 -15.51 -12.02 0.40
C ASP A 547 -14.33 -11.62 1.28
N LEU A 548 -13.56 -10.59 0.87
CA LEU A 548 -12.48 -10.04 1.68
C LEU A 548 -12.99 -9.36 2.95
N ALA A 549 -14.17 -8.72 2.91
CA ALA A 549 -14.78 -8.11 4.09
C ALA A 549 -15.29 -9.18 5.08
N ILE A 550 -15.90 -10.25 4.57
CA ILE A 550 -16.33 -11.42 5.39
C ILE A 550 -15.12 -12.10 6.03
N ALA A 551 -14.01 -12.22 5.30
CA ALA A 551 -12.76 -12.77 5.82
C ALA A 551 -12.06 -11.84 6.84
N GLY A 552 -12.58 -10.63 7.09
CA GLY A 552 -11.99 -9.65 8.00
C GLY A 552 -10.70 -9.00 7.48
N THR A 553 -10.40 -9.15 6.19
CA THR A 553 -9.20 -8.56 5.58
C THR A 553 -9.37 -7.06 5.32
N THR A 554 -10.57 -6.66 4.91
CA THR A 554 -10.98 -5.27 4.69
C THR A 554 -12.28 -4.95 5.42
N SER A 555 -12.72 -3.70 5.42
CA SER A 555 -14.04 -3.33 5.94
C SER A 555 -15.13 -3.42 4.87
N LEU A 556 -16.39 -3.47 5.29
CA LEU A 556 -17.51 -3.44 4.36
C LEU A 556 -17.59 -2.09 3.60
N ALA A 557 -17.20 -0.99 4.25
CA ALA A 557 -17.10 0.32 3.62
C ALA A 557 -16.11 0.34 2.43
N GLU A 558 -14.93 -0.29 2.58
CA GLU A 558 -13.95 -0.42 1.50
C GLU A 558 -14.47 -1.33 0.37
N ALA A 559 -15.17 -2.42 0.72
CA ALA A 559 -15.78 -3.29 -0.25
C ALA A 559 -16.87 -2.58 -1.07
N MET A 560 -17.70 -1.78 -0.40
CA MET A 560 -18.75 -0.97 -1.04
C MET A 560 -18.15 0.07 -1.99
N ALA A 561 -17.03 0.71 -1.64
CA ALA A 561 -16.35 1.66 -2.51
C ALA A 561 -15.86 1.04 -3.83
N VAL A 562 -15.56 -0.26 -3.86
CA VAL A 562 -15.28 -0.99 -5.11
C VAL A 562 -16.56 -1.14 -5.95
N GLY A 563 -17.69 -1.44 -5.32
CA GLY A 563 -18.98 -1.65 -5.97
C GLY A 563 -19.59 -0.36 -6.54
N ALA A 564 -19.54 0.74 -5.80
CA ALA A 564 -20.14 2.02 -6.18
C ALA A 564 -19.61 2.56 -7.54
N GLY A 565 -18.35 2.33 -7.86
CA GLY A 565 -17.78 2.68 -9.17
C GLY A 565 -18.20 1.74 -10.32
N LEU A 566 -19.01 0.70 -10.04
CA LEU A 566 -19.47 -0.30 -11.00
C LEU A 566 -20.97 -0.15 -11.30
N GLU A 567 -21.73 0.48 -10.40
CA GLU A 567 -23.20 0.60 -10.47
C GLU A 567 -23.66 1.60 -11.55
N GLU A 568 -22.87 2.58 -11.94
CA GLU A 568 -23.21 3.54 -13.02
C GLU A 568 -23.46 2.89 -14.40
N LEU A 569 -23.29 1.57 -14.53
CA LEU A 569 -23.52 0.82 -15.79
C LEU A 569 -24.53 -0.33 -15.63
N VAL A 570 -25.26 -0.44 -14.52
CA VAL A 570 -26.22 -1.51 -14.25
C VAL A 570 -27.66 -1.09 -14.54
N ASP A 571 -27.91 0.19 -14.83
CA ASP A 571 -29.23 0.68 -15.24
C ASP A 571 -29.55 0.37 -16.71
N VAL A 572 -29.54 -0.91 -17.06
CA VAL A 572 -30.27 -1.43 -18.23
C VAL A 572 -30.99 -2.71 -17.80
N ASP A 573 -32.30 -2.56 -17.58
CA ASP A 573 -33.32 -3.61 -17.47
C ASP A 573 -33.24 -4.60 -16.29
N THR A 574 -33.62 -4.13 -15.09
CA THR A 574 -34.17 -5.00 -14.04
C THR A 574 -35.70 -5.20 -14.13
N ASP A 575 -36.36 -4.67 -15.17
CA ASP A 575 -37.82 -4.71 -15.25
C ASP A 575 -38.41 -5.96 -15.93
N GLU A 576 -37.61 -6.88 -16.46
CA GLU A 576 -38.15 -8.08 -17.14
C GLU A 576 -37.95 -9.43 -16.41
N ALA A 577 -37.37 -9.48 -15.19
CA ALA A 577 -37.08 -10.76 -14.49
C ALA A 577 -37.97 -11.05 -13.28
N LEU A 578 -39.06 -10.30 -13.05
CA LEU A 578 -40.03 -10.62 -11.99
C LEU A 578 -41.48 -10.52 -12.53
N ALA A 579 -41.81 -11.31 -13.56
CA ALA A 579 -43.19 -11.71 -13.79
C ALA A 579 -43.48 -12.90 -12.85
N PRO A 580 -44.48 -12.82 -11.98
CA PRO A 580 -44.86 -13.95 -11.14
C PRO A 580 -45.51 -15.01 -11.98
N ALA A 581 -44.78 -16.06 -12.35
CA ALA A 581 -45.35 -17.26 -12.95
C ALA A 581 -46.15 -18.00 -11.89
N ALA A 582 -47.48 -17.87 -12.01
CA ALA A 582 -48.48 -18.89 -11.69
C ALA A 582 -48.36 -19.64 -10.32
N VAL A 583 -48.83 -19.00 -9.26
CA VAL A 583 -49.39 -19.68 -8.11
C VAL A 583 -50.94 -19.72 -8.27
N ASP A 584 -51.40 -20.46 -9.23
CA ASP A 584 -52.84 -20.77 -9.34
C ASP A 584 -53.04 -22.14 -10.06
N LYS A 585 -52.60 -23.18 -9.42
CA LYS A 585 -53.03 -24.56 -9.76
C LYS A 585 -52.67 -25.59 -8.68
N VAL A 586 -52.98 -25.38 -7.43
CA VAL A 586 -53.07 -26.43 -6.41
C VAL A 586 -53.98 -26.01 -5.24
N LEU A 587 -55.19 -25.59 -5.49
CA LEU A 587 -56.29 -25.59 -4.50
C LEU A 587 -57.63 -25.74 -5.23
N GLY A 588 -57.89 -26.97 -5.71
CA GLY A 588 -59.16 -27.28 -6.37
C GLY A 588 -59.34 -28.76 -6.54
N ALA A 589 -59.27 -29.53 -5.44
CA ALA A 589 -59.79 -30.88 -5.37
C ALA A 589 -59.87 -31.34 -3.93
N ARG A 590 -60.97 -30.95 -3.24
CA ARG A 590 -61.66 -31.72 -2.18
C ARG A 590 -62.75 -30.84 -1.56
N ALA A 591 -63.93 -30.95 -2.08
CA ALA A 591 -65.22 -31.19 -1.40
C ALA A 591 -66.30 -31.40 -2.48
#